data_cdbe8a1ff45bb95e74bede2bab570741
#
_entry.id   cdbe8a1ff45bb95e74bede2bab570741
#
_cell.length_a   1.000
_cell.length_b   1.000
_cell.length_c   1.000
_cell.angle_alpha   90.00
_cell.angle_beta   90.00
_cell.angle_gamma   90.00
#
_symmetry.space_group_name_H-M   'P 1'
#
loop_
_entity.id
_entity.type
_entity.pdbx_description
1 polymer ?
#
loop_
_entity_poly.entity_id
_entity_poly.type
_entity_poly.pdbx_seq_one_letter_code
_entity_poly.pdbx_strand_id
1 'polypeptide(L)'
;MHTFLLLGANVNTYFYSAKHNSFFPLELKDDYINGIGWPEDAVEVTEQLYSEFTGDPPEGKKRVAGTNGLPEWEVIPPPTHEEIVAQAEVEKQNRIDAANDYINSNQWPGKAAMGRLKETDKARYNTWLDYLDNIEAVDVSMAPDITWPNPPEV
;
A
#
# COMPACT_ATOMS: atom_id res chain seq x y z
N MET A 1 -29.87 -41.96 30.85
CA MET A 1 -30.20 -40.70 30.13
C MET A 1 -28.98 -39.82 30.18
N HIS A 2 -28.20 -39.81 29.13
CA HIS A 2 -27.07 -38.90 29.02
C HIS A 2 -27.51 -37.70 28.23
N THR A 3 -27.69 -36.60 28.92
CA THR A 3 -27.91 -35.31 28.29
C THR A 3 -26.57 -34.85 27.77
N PHE A 4 -26.35 -34.99 26.48
CA PHE A 4 -25.29 -34.29 25.81
C PHE A 4 -25.63 -32.80 25.83
N LEU A 5 -25.06 -32.07 26.75
CA LEU A 5 -24.88 -30.64 26.61
C LEU A 5 -23.89 -30.46 25.44
N LEU A 6 -24.42 -30.29 24.26
CA LEU A 6 -23.69 -29.59 23.20
C LEU A 6 -23.44 -28.19 23.77
N LEU A 7 -22.27 -28.03 24.34
CA LEU A 7 -21.63 -26.71 24.38
C LEU A 7 -21.56 -26.28 22.93
N GLY A 8 -22.57 -25.50 22.51
CA GLY A 8 -22.53 -24.86 21.21
C GLY A 8 -21.26 -24.05 21.15
N ALA A 9 -20.29 -24.50 20.35
CA ALA A 9 -19.26 -23.62 19.87
C ALA A 9 -20.01 -22.36 19.39
N ASN A 10 -19.62 -21.18 19.86
CA ASN A 10 -20.11 -19.93 19.34
C ASN A 10 -19.72 -19.88 17.86
N VAL A 11 -20.58 -20.43 17.03
CA VAL A 11 -20.43 -20.34 15.58
C VAL A 11 -20.83 -18.92 15.23
N ASN A 12 -19.83 -18.08 15.05
CA ASN A 12 -20.05 -16.75 14.54
C ASN A 12 -20.71 -16.86 13.17
N THR A 13 -21.86 -16.24 13.01
CA THR A 13 -22.59 -16.21 11.74
C THR A 13 -22.19 -14.94 10.98
N TYR A 14 -21.76 -15.11 9.76
CA TYR A 14 -21.35 -14.03 8.88
C TYR A 14 -22.27 -13.91 7.68
N PHE A 15 -22.46 -12.69 7.23
CA PHE A 15 -23.14 -12.35 5.99
C PHE A 15 -22.18 -11.63 5.06
N TYR A 16 -22.35 -11.84 3.77
CA TYR A 16 -21.60 -11.14 2.74
C TYR A 16 -22.51 -10.29 1.88
N SER A 17 -22.11 -9.07 1.62
CA SER A 17 -22.77 -8.16 0.69
C SER A 17 -21.91 -7.96 -0.55
N ALA A 18 -22.37 -8.44 -1.69
CA ALA A 18 -21.70 -8.23 -2.97
C ALA A 18 -21.66 -6.75 -3.36
N LYS A 19 -22.72 -6.03 -3.02
CA LYS A 19 -22.80 -4.58 -3.28
C LYS A 19 -21.73 -3.78 -2.58
N HIS A 20 -21.33 -4.21 -1.38
CA HIS A 20 -20.29 -3.57 -0.58
C HIS A 20 -18.94 -4.30 -0.63
N ASN A 21 -18.89 -5.49 -1.24
CA ASN A 21 -17.74 -6.40 -1.19
C ASN A 21 -17.18 -6.54 0.23
N SER A 22 -18.08 -6.74 1.21
CA SER A 22 -17.73 -6.76 2.63
C SER A 22 -18.54 -7.79 3.39
N PHE A 23 -17.96 -8.25 4.51
CA PHE A 23 -18.59 -9.17 5.44
C PHE A 23 -19.20 -8.43 6.62
N PHE A 24 -20.33 -8.93 7.08
CA PHE A 24 -21.10 -8.36 8.18
C PHE A 24 -21.39 -9.45 9.22
N PRO A 25 -20.80 -9.39 10.42
CA PRO A 25 -21.11 -10.32 11.49
C PRO A 25 -22.56 -10.13 11.98
N LEU A 26 -23.30 -11.22 12.14
CA LEU A 26 -24.66 -11.17 12.61
C LEU A 26 -24.77 -10.54 14.02
N GLU A 27 -23.75 -10.75 14.85
CA GLU A 27 -23.68 -10.19 16.20
C GLU A 27 -23.78 -8.66 16.23
N LEU A 28 -23.30 -8.02 15.17
CA LEU A 28 -23.27 -6.55 15.05
C LEU A 28 -24.44 -5.99 14.23
N LYS A 29 -25.44 -6.83 13.91
CA LYS A 29 -26.56 -6.41 13.06
C LYS A 29 -27.30 -5.18 13.60
N ASP A 30 -27.56 -5.15 14.88
CA ASP A 30 -28.30 -4.04 15.52
C ASP A 30 -27.47 -2.75 15.47
N ASP A 31 -26.14 -2.85 15.63
CA ASP A 31 -25.24 -1.71 15.52
C ASP A 31 -25.23 -1.16 14.09
N TYR A 32 -25.22 -2.03 13.08
CA TYR A 32 -25.34 -1.61 11.68
C TYR A 32 -26.69 -0.96 11.37
N ILE A 33 -27.79 -1.53 11.86
CA ILE A 33 -29.14 -0.97 11.65
C ILE A 33 -29.23 0.43 12.25
N ASN A 34 -28.66 0.65 13.44
CA ASN A 34 -28.66 1.95 14.12
C ASN A 34 -27.65 2.94 13.54
N GLY A 35 -26.72 2.47 12.70
CA GLY A 35 -25.68 3.28 12.06
C GLY A 35 -25.90 3.41 10.55
N ILE A 36 -25.01 2.76 9.78
CA ILE A 36 -25.00 2.84 8.32
C ILE A 36 -26.05 1.99 7.61
N GLY A 37 -26.76 1.14 8.35
CA GLY A 37 -27.75 0.20 7.83
C GLY A 37 -27.20 -1.21 7.61
N TRP A 38 -28.11 -2.18 7.59
CA TRP A 38 -27.80 -3.57 7.22
C TRP A 38 -27.99 -3.75 5.72
N PRO A 39 -27.04 -4.36 4.99
CA PRO A 39 -27.17 -4.52 3.55
C PRO A 39 -28.39 -5.36 3.15
N GLU A 40 -29.17 -4.89 2.19
CA GLU A 40 -30.33 -5.63 1.67
C GLU A 40 -29.96 -6.90 0.94
N ASP A 41 -28.75 -6.92 0.32
CA ASP A 41 -28.21 -8.03 -0.44
C ASP A 41 -27.33 -8.98 0.39
N ALA A 42 -27.33 -8.82 1.71
CA ALA A 42 -26.56 -9.68 2.61
C ALA A 42 -27.02 -11.12 2.55
N VAL A 43 -26.11 -12.04 2.25
CA VAL A 43 -26.35 -13.48 2.24
C VAL A 43 -25.51 -14.16 3.31
N GLU A 44 -26.09 -15.14 3.99
CA GLU A 44 -25.34 -15.91 4.99
C GLU A 44 -24.26 -16.75 4.31
N VAL A 45 -23.07 -16.73 4.89
CA VAL A 45 -21.91 -17.48 4.41
C VAL A 45 -21.36 -18.38 5.50
N THR A 46 -20.65 -19.43 5.10
CA THR A 46 -20.00 -20.33 6.04
C THR A 46 -18.81 -19.66 6.70
N GLU A 47 -18.47 -20.11 7.91
CA GLU A 47 -17.24 -19.66 8.58
C GLU A 47 -15.99 -19.97 7.76
N GLN A 48 -15.98 -21.08 7.04
CA GLN A 48 -14.88 -21.45 6.14
C GLN A 48 -14.73 -20.44 5.00
N LEU A 49 -15.82 -20.03 4.36
CA LEU A 49 -15.79 -19.02 3.30
C LEU A 49 -15.34 -17.66 3.84
N TYR A 50 -15.86 -17.28 5.00
CA TYR A 50 -15.43 -16.06 5.69
C TYR A 50 -13.92 -16.06 5.95
N SER A 51 -13.39 -17.15 6.51
CA SER A 51 -11.95 -17.27 6.80
C SER A 51 -11.09 -17.25 5.53
N GLU A 52 -11.54 -17.88 4.46
CA GLU A 52 -10.85 -17.90 3.18
C GLU A 52 -10.72 -16.49 2.57
N PHE A 53 -11.82 -15.73 2.58
CA PHE A 53 -11.87 -14.43 1.89
C PHE A 53 -11.54 -13.22 2.78
N THR A 54 -11.32 -13.40 4.08
CA THR A 54 -10.84 -12.36 4.99
C THR A 54 -9.37 -12.49 5.34
N GLY A 55 -8.76 -13.65 5.03
CA GLY A 55 -7.32 -13.84 5.16
C GLY A 55 -6.54 -13.13 4.06
N ASP A 56 -5.23 -13.38 4.04
CA ASP A 56 -4.37 -12.82 3.00
C ASP A 56 -4.80 -13.33 1.62
N PRO A 57 -4.96 -12.44 0.64
CA PRO A 57 -5.26 -12.85 -0.72
C PRO A 57 -4.15 -13.75 -1.30
N PRO A 58 -4.50 -14.72 -2.15
CA PRO A 58 -3.49 -15.43 -2.95
C PRO A 58 -2.65 -14.43 -3.75
N GLU A 59 -1.37 -14.76 -3.97
CA GLU A 59 -0.47 -13.88 -4.71
C GLU A 59 -1.04 -13.50 -6.08
N GLY A 60 -1.01 -12.22 -6.39
CA GLY A 60 -1.52 -11.66 -7.64
C GLY A 60 -3.05 -11.64 -7.77
N LYS A 61 -3.78 -11.83 -6.68
CA LYS A 61 -5.25 -11.81 -6.67
C LYS A 61 -5.81 -10.81 -5.67
N LYS A 62 -7.02 -10.36 -5.96
CA LYS A 62 -7.82 -9.49 -5.08
C LYS A 62 -9.22 -10.06 -4.92
N ARG A 63 -9.86 -9.79 -3.79
CA ARG A 63 -11.25 -10.15 -3.59
C ARG A 63 -12.17 -9.21 -4.35
N VAL A 64 -13.11 -9.79 -5.08
CA VAL A 64 -14.19 -9.07 -5.76
C VAL A 64 -15.53 -9.71 -5.44
N ALA A 65 -16.60 -8.97 -5.65
CA ALA A 65 -17.95 -9.51 -5.62
C ALA A 65 -18.20 -10.34 -6.88
N GLY A 66 -18.43 -11.64 -6.70
CA GLY A 66 -18.80 -12.53 -7.79
C GLY A 66 -20.21 -12.28 -8.31
N THR A 67 -20.49 -12.78 -9.52
CA THR A 67 -21.80 -12.63 -10.16
C THR A 67 -22.92 -13.38 -9.44
N ASN A 68 -22.56 -14.36 -8.61
CA ASN A 68 -23.48 -15.16 -7.80
C ASN A 68 -23.80 -14.55 -6.43
N GLY A 69 -23.32 -13.34 -6.14
CA GLY A 69 -23.52 -12.66 -4.85
C GLY A 69 -22.55 -13.10 -3.74
N LEU A 70 -21.58 -13.95 -4.06
CA LEU A 70 -20.54 -14.43 -3.15
C LEU A 70 -19.19 -13.83 -3.54
N PRO A 71 -18.21 -13.77 -2.61
CA PRO A 71 -16.89 -13.28 -2.95
C PRO A 71 -16.16 -14.27 -3.86
N GLU A 72 -15.29 -13.75 -4.70
CA GLU A 72 -14.37 -14.55 -5.51
C GLU A 72 -13.02 -13.86 -5.64
N TRP A 73 -11.99 -14.61 -6.00
CA TRP A 73 -10.67 -14.11 -6.27
C TRP A 73 -10.51 -13.77 -7.75
N GLU A 74 -10.16 -12.53 -8.02
CA GLU A 74 -9.85 -12.05 -9.38
C GLU A 74 -8.36 -11.81 -9.53
N VAL A 75 -7.81 -12.19 -10.68
CA VAL A 75 -6.41 -11.91 -10.99
C VAL A 75 -6.22 -10.40 -11.15
N ILE A 76 -5.23 -9.84 -10.45
CA ILE A 76 -4.81 -8.46 -10.65
C ILE A 76 -4.01 -8.41 -11.95
N PRO A 77 -4.42 -7.61 -12.95
CA PRO A 77 -3.63 -7.46 -14.15
C PRO A 77 -2.23 -6.95 -13.82
N PRO A 78 -1.17 -7.41 -14.50
CA PRO A 78 0.15 -6.83 -14.34
C PRO A 78 0.10 -5.35 -14.73
N PRO A 79 0.93 -4.48 -14.10
CA PRO A 79 0.96 -3.07 -14.45
C PRO A 79 1.38 -2.88 -15.91
N THR A 80 0.77 -1.91 -16.56
CA THR A 80 1.15 -1.50 -17.92
C THR A 80 2.51 -0.82 -17.90
N HIS A 81 3.17 -0.73 -19.07
CA HIS A 81 4.45 0.02 -19.16
C HIS A 81 4.27 1.48 -18.73
N GLU A 82 3.17 2.11 -19.08
CA GLU A 82 2.84 3.48 -18.67
C GLU A 82 2.74 3.61 -17.14
N GLU A 83 2.09 2.65 -16.47
CA GLU A 83 2.01 2.61 -15.00
C GLU A 83 3.38 2.41 -14.35
N ILE A 84 4.21 1.54 -14.95
CA ILE A 84 5.59 1.30 -14.47
C ILE A 84 6.44 2.57 -14.61
N VAL A 85 6.32 3.28 -15.73
CA VAL A 85 7.01 4.56 -15.94
C VAL A 85 6.52 5.61 -14.93
N ALA A 86 5.22 5.70 -14.70
CA ALA A 86 4.65 6.62 -13.71
C ALA A 86 5.16 6.35 -12.29
N GLN A 87 5.31 5.08 -11.91
CA GLN A 87 5.91 4.69 -10.62
C GLN A 87 7.38 5.09 -10.55
N ALA A 88 8.12 4.94 -11.64
CA ALA A 88 9.53 5.35 -11.72
C ALA A 88 9.68 6.87 -11.62
N GLU A 89 8.77 7.65 -12.19
CA GLU A 89 8.71 9.10 -12.03
C GLU A 89 8.55 9.51 -10.57
N VAL A 90 7.62 8.87 -9.86
CA VAL A 90 7.40 9.11 -8.43
C VAL A 90 8.64 8.76 -7.61
N GLU A 91 9.26 7.62 -7.90
CA GLU A 91 10.51 7.19 -7.23
C GLU A 91 11.64 8.19 -7.47
N LYS A 92 11.82 8.66 -8.70
CA LYS A 92 12.80 9.69 -9.05
C LYS A 92 12.59 10.96 -8.22
N GLN A 93 11.35 11.45 -8.17
CA GLN A 93 11.03 12.67 -7.43
C GLN A 93 11.25 12.49 -5.93
N ASN A 94 10.88 11.35 -5.38
CA ASN A 94 11.11 11.05 -3.96
C ASN A 94 12.60 11.06 -3.60
N ARG A 95 13.45 10.54 -4.49
CA ARG A 95 14.92 10.55 -4.29
C ARG A 95 15.49 11.96 -4.37
N ILE A 96 15.01 12.79 -5.29
CA ILE A 96 15.38 14.20 -5.41
C ILE A 96 14.98 14.96 -4.15
N ASP A 97 13.75 14.78 -3.69
CA ASP A 97 13.22 15.44 -2.49
C ASP A 97 14.01 15.05 -1.24
N ALA A 98 14.30 13.76 -1.06
CA ALA A 98 15.08 13.26 0.06
C ALA A 98 16.50 13.84 0.08
N ALA A 99 17.15 13.94 -1.09
CA ALA A 99 18.47 14.54 -1.21
C ALA A 99 18.47 16.04 -0.87
N ASN A 100 17.49 16.78 -1.38
CA ASN A 100 17.31 18.19 -1.05
C ASN A 100 17.01 18.43 0.41
N ASP A 101 16.18 17.58 1.04
CA ASP A 101 15.89 17.64 2.48
C ASP A 101 17.16 17.44 3.30
N TYR A 102 18.00 16.48 2.94
CA TYR A 102 19.28 16.25 3.60
C TYR A 102 20.24 17.45 3.45
N ILE A 103 20.39 17.97 2.24
CA ILE A 103 21.22 19.15 1.95
C ILE A 103 20.74 20.35 2.78
N ASN A 104 19.43 20.59 2.81
CA ASN A 104 18.84 21.71 3.53
C ASN A 104 18.92 21.53 5.06
N SER A 105 18.80 20.31 5.55
CA SER A 105 18.93 20.02 6.99
C SER A 105 20.33 20.33 7.53
N ASN A 106 21.35 20.25 6.67
CA ASN A 106 22.73 20.64 6.99
C ASN A 106 23.00 22.15 6.75
N GLN A 107 22.01 22.88 6.25
CA GLN A 107 22.11 24.32 5.95
C GLN A 107 23.24 24.68 4.97
N TRP A 108 23.65 23.71 4.14
CA TRP A 108 24.77 23.93 3.22
C TRP A 108 24.53 25.05 2.20
N PRO A 109 23.35 25.18 1.57
CA PRO A 109 23.11 26.27 0.62
C PRO A 109 23.25 27.65 1.27
N GLY A 110 22.66 27.85 2.45
CA GLY A 110 22.76 29.11 3.18
C GLY A 110 24.18 29.42 3.66
N LYS A 111 24.88 28.42 4.18
CA LYS A 111 26.29 28.57 4.62
C LYS A 111 27.21 28.88 3.44
N ALA A 112 27.00 28.22 2.28
CA ALA A 112 27.76 28.49 1.06
C ALA A 112 27.53 29.93 0.59
N ALA A 113 26.29 30.40 0.57
CA ALA A 113 25.93 31.76 0.17
C ALA A 113 26.57 32.85 1.07
N MET A 114 26.75 32.54 2.35
CA MET A 114 27.35 33.45 3.35
C MET A 114 28.86 33.27 3.47
N GLY A 115 29.50 32.44 2.68
CA GLY A 115 30.93 32.15 2.78
C GLY A 115 31.33 31.43 4.07
N ARG A 116 30.41 30.70 4.71
CA ARG A 116 30.60 30.05 6.02
C ARG A 116 30.77 28.55 5.93
N LEU A 117 30.80 27.99 4.71
CA LEU A 117 30.92 26.55 4.50
C LEU A 117 32.37 26.09 4.72
N LYS A 118 32.55 25.12 5.64
CA LYS A 118 33.84 24.49 5.90
C LYS A 118 34.25 23.61 4.74
N GLU A 119 35.56 23.39 4.52
CA GLU A 119 36.08 22.59 3.42
C GLU A 119 35.56 21.13 3.43
N THR A 120 35.44 20.52 4.63
CA THR A 120 34.85 19.16 4.77
C THR A 120 33.40 19.12 4.35
N ASP A 121 32.62 20.13 4.73
CA ASP A 121 31.20 20.23 4.37
C ASP A 121 31.03 20.60 2.89
N LYS A 122 31.92 21.39 2.34
CA LYS A 122 31.95 21.73 0.92
C LYS A 122 32.14 20.46 0.07
N ALA A 123 33.05 19.58 0.46
CA ALA A 123 33.26 18.30 -0.22
C ALA A 123 32.01 17.41 -0.13
N ARG A 124 31.38 17.32 1.04
CA ARG A 124 30.13 16.56 1.24
C ARG A 124 28.98 17.15 0.41
N TYR A 125 28.83 18.45 0.42
CA TYR A 125 27.82 19.14 -0.37
C TYR A 125 27.99 18.86 -1.86
N ASN A 126 29.22 18.94 -2.38
CA ASN A 126 29.49 18.60 -3.78
C ASN A 126 29.12 17.16 -4.11
N THR A 127 29.42 16.20 -3.22
CA THR A 127 29.05 14.79 -3.42
C THR A 127 27.53 14.61 -3.51
N TRP A 128 26.76 15.34 -2.71
CA TRP A 128 25.30 15.31 -2.78
C TRP A 128 24.74 16.00 -4.01
N LEU A 129 25.39 17.06 -4.50
CA LEU A 129 25.02 17.70 -5.75
C LEU A 129 25.28 16.78 -6.94
N ASP A 130 26.43 16.06 -6.95
CA ASP A 130 26.71 15.04 -7.97
C ASP A 130 25.66 13.93 -7.96
N TYR A 131 25.23 13.50 -6.78
CA TYR A 131 24.15 12.52 -6.65
C TYR A 131 22.83 13.06 -7.24
N LEU A 132 22.46 14.30 -6.95
CA LEU A 132 21.28 14.94 -7.55
C LEU A 132 21.37 14.99 -9.07
N ASP A 133 22.50 15.39 -9.62
CA ASP A 133 22.71 15.43 -11.07
C ASP A 133 22.54 14.03 -11.69
N ASN A 134 23.03 13.00 -11.03
CA ASN A 134 22.90 11.62 -11.48
C ASN A 134 21.44 11.15 -11.43
N ILE A 135 20.69 11.50 -10.38
CA ILE A 135 19.25 11.17 -10.29
C ILE A 135 18.46 11.91 -11.38
N GLU A 136 18.72 13.18 -11.59
CA GLU A 136 18.04 13.97 -12.62
C GLU A 136 18.29 13.43 -14.04
N ALA A 137 19.45 12.83 -14.27
CA ALA A 137 19.82 12.21 -15.53
C ALA A 137 19.17 10.84 -15.77
N VAL A 138 18.50 10.25 -14.78
CA VAL A 138 17.83 8.94 -14.93
C VAL A 138 16.67 9.07 -15.92
N ASP A 139 16.70 8.22 -16.95
CA ASP A 139 15.63 8.11 -17.93
C ASP A 139 14.58 7.11 -17.45
N VAL A 140 13.45 7.61 -16.97
CA VAL A 140 12.35 6.79 -16.44
C VAL A 140 11.61 6.01 -17.53
N SER A 141 11.73 6.40 -18.80
CA SER A 141 11.13 5.68 -19.91
C SER A 141 11.70 4.26 -20.08
N MET A 142 12.87 4.00 -19.51
CA MET A 142 13.51 2.70 -19.51
C MET A 142 12.99 1.75 -18.44
N ALA A 143 12.07 2.21 -17.58
CA ALA A 143 11.50 1.38 -16.51
C ALA A 143 10.88 0.08 -17.07
N PRO A 144 11.04 -1.06 -16.38
CA PRO A 144 11.66 -1.25 -15.06
C PRO A 144 13.20 -1.34 -15.06
N ASP A 145 13.86 -1.26 -16.23
CA ASP A 145 15.31 -1.44 -16.40
C ASP A 145 16.06 -0.15 -16.03
N ILE A 146 15.95 0.25 -14.78
CA ILE A 146 16.61 1.44 -14.23
C ILE A 146 17.63 1.01 -13.17
N THR A 147 18.85 1.50 -13.32
CA THR A 147 19.85 1.44 -12.25
C THR A 147 19.84 2.77 -11.51
N TRP A 148 19.28 2.76 -10.32
CA TRP A 148 19.23 3.96 -9.49
C TRP A 148 20.60 4.27 -8.89
N PRO A 149 21.08 5.53 -8.97
CA PRO A 149 22.29 5.93 -8.28
C PRO A 149 22.18 5.70 -6.76
N ASN A 150 23.28 5.30 -6.15
CA ASN A 150 23.32 5.14 -4.69
C ASN A 150 23.51 6.50 -4.02
N PRO A 151 22.76 6.83 -2.96
CA PRO A 151 22.99 8.05 -2.20
C PRO A 151 24.37 8.01 -1.53
N PRO A 152 25.03 9.17 -1.34
CA PRO A 152 26.27 9.25 -0.58
C PRO A 152 26.08 8.75 0.86
N GLU A 153 27.15 8.25 1.46
CA GLU A 153 27.15 7.89 2.88
C GLU A 153 26.99 9.13 3.76
N VAL A 154 26.24 8.97 4.87
CA VAL A 154 25.97 10.02 5.86
C VAL A 154 26.94 9.95 7.03
#